data_7160acdfd2b1bf25bbc89ce70dec0be7
#
_entry.id   7160acdfd2b1bf25bbc89ce70dec0be7
#
_cell.length_a   1.000
_cell.length_b   1.000
_cell.length_c   1.000
_cell.angle_alpha   90.00
_cell.angle_beta   90.00
_cell.angle_gamma   90.00
#
_symmetry.space_group_name_H-M   'P 1'
#
loop_
_entity.id
_entity.type
_entity.pdbx_description
1 polymer ?
#
loop_
_entity_poly.entity_id
_entity_poly.type
_entity_poly.pdbx_seq_one_letter_code
_entity_poly.pdbx_strand_id
1 'polypeptide(L)'
;VTAKIAHTGQPWSVNLLAEAAGIAALSAEDYRKMSLEFLQNERWRLFDELGKLGFRMWKPSANYVFFQAEQCPDLDRQLLPYGILLRHCDTYDGLDATYYRAAVRLPEENQYLLHCLRCILGEEGLLWQQNH
;
A
#
# COMPACT_ATOMS: atom_id res chain seq x y z
N VAL A 1 6.03 -19.05 -30.54
CA VAL A 1 7.15 -19.41 -29.65
C VAL A 1 6.86 -18.94 -28.21
N THR A 2 6.49 -17.70 -27.98
CA THR A 2 6.28 -17.10 -26.65
C THR A 2 5.19 -17.81 -25.82
N ALA A 3 4.06 -18.16 -26.46
CA ALA A 3 2.97 -18.85 -25.78
C ALA A 3 3.34 -20.28 -25.32
N LYS A 4 4.20 -21.00 -26.07
CA LYS A 4 4.69 -22.32 -25.67
C LYS A 4 5.65 -22.23 -24.49
N ILE A 5 6.49 -21.18 -24.41
CA ILE A 5 7.40 -20.95 -23.30
C ILE A 5 6.62 -20.59 -22.04
N ALA A 6 5.57 -19.76 -22.14
CA ALA A 6 4.72 -19.40 -21.02
C ALA A 6 4.01 -20.61 -20.40
N HIS A 7 3.63 -21.62 -21.19
CA HIS A 7 2.99 -22.83 -20.71
C HIS A 7 3.96 -23.83 -20.03
N THR A 8 5.24 -23.73 -20.29
CA THR A 8 6.26 -24.64 -19.71
C THR A 8 7.06 -24.00 -18.57
N GLY A 9 6.93 -22.68 -18.40
CA GLY A 9 7.61 -21.94 -17.34
C GLY A 9 6.88 -22.06 -15.99
N GLN A 10 7.64 -21.85 -14.90
CA GLN A 10 7.05 -21.72 -13.58
C GLN A 10 6.21 -20.42 -13.50
N PRO A 11 5.06 -20.42 -12.82
CA PRO A 11 4.22 -19.21 -12.65
C PRO A 11 4.98 -18.02 -12.07
N TRP A 12 5.96 -18.29 -11.23
CA TRP A 12 6.82 -17.32 -10.55
C TRP A 12 8.28 -17.69 -10.75
N SER A 13 8.85 -17.29 -11.86
CA SER A 13 10.27 -17.54 -12.15
C SER A 13 11.17 -16.55 -11.42
N VAL A 14 12.17 -17.07 -10.71
CA VAL A 14 13.24 -16.28 -10.08
C VAL A 14 14.48 -16.36 -10.98
N ASN A 15 15.01 -15.22 -11.41
CA ASN A 15 16.26 -15.20 -12.17
C ASN A 15 17.48 -15.26 -11.24
N LEU A 16 18.63 -15.59 -11.78
CA LEU A 16 19.86 -15.75 -11.04
C LEU A 16 20.27 -14.51 -10.23
N LEU A 17 20.04 -13.31 -10.77
CA LEU A 17 20.35 -12.06 -10.06
C LEU A 17 19.41 -11.84 -8.86
N ALA A 18 18.12 -12.17 -9.02
CA ALA A 18 17.16 -12.09 -7.92
C ALA A 18 17.47 -13.11 -6.82
N GLU A 19 17.91 -14.32 -7.18
CA GLU A 19 18.36 -15.34 -6.23
C GLU A 19 19.60 -14.86 -5.45
N ALA A 20 20.62 -14.38 -6.14
CA ALA A 20 21.84 -13.85 -5.51
C ALA A 20 21.52 -12.66 -4.58
N ALA A 21 20.68 -11.73 -5.01
CA ALA A 21 20.23 -10.60 -4.20
C ALA A 21 19.44 -11.07 -2.97
N GLY A 22 18.57 -12.07 -3.11
CA GLY A 22 17.81 -12.67 -2.02
C GLY A 22 18.71 -13.30 -0.95
N ILE A 23 19.72 -14.08 -1.38
CA ILE A 23 20.70 -14.69 -0.48
C ILE A 23 21.49 -13.59 0.27
N ALA A 24 21.96 -12.56 -0.43
CA ALA A 24 22.67 -11.44 0.18
C ALA A 24 21.78 -10.68 1.19
N ALA A 25 20.50 -10.47 0.86
CA ALA A 25 19.53 -9.79 1.74
C ALA A 25 19.29 -10.57 3.04
N LEU A 26 19.32 -11.90 3.02
CA LEU A 26 19.18 -12.73 4.23
C LEU A 26 20.31 -12.50 5.25
N SER A 27 21.47 -12.03 4.81
CA SER A 27 22.61 -11.70 5.68
C SER A 27 22.59 -10.27 6.21
N ALA A 28 21.68 -9.41 5.76
CA ALA A 28 21.58 -8.00 6.12
C ALA A 28 20.75 -7.78 7.40
N GLU A 29 21.18 -8.38 8.52
CA GLU A 29 20.44 -8.38 9.80
C GLU A 29 20.16 -6.98 10.35
N ASP A 30 21.11 -6.05 10.25
CA ASP A 30 20.94 -4.69 10.75
C ASP A 30 19.90 -3.92 9.95
N TYR A 31 19.93 -4.07 8.62
CA TYR A 31 18.90 -3.51 7.75
C TYR A 31 17.52 -4.10 8.05
N ARG A 32 17.44 -5.41 8.29
CA ARG A 32 16.20 -6.10 8.67
C ARG A 32 15.62 -5.53 9.96
N LYS A 33 16.44 -5.36 11.01
CA LYS A 33 16.01 -4.78 12.28
C LYS A 33 15.49 -3.36 12.12
N MET A 34 16.26 -2.49 11.47
CA MET A 34 15.84 -1.11 11.18
C MET A 34 14.52 -1.06 10.40
N SER A 35 14.37 -1.93 9.38
CA SER A 35 13.14 -1.99 8.58
C SER A 35 11.94 -2.45 9.41
N LEU A 36 12.11 -3.40 10.32
CA LEU A 36 11.03 -3.88 11.18
C LEU A 36 10.57 -2.81 12.17
N GLU A 37 11.50 -2.09 12.82
CA GLU A 37 11.20 -0.99 13.72
C GLU A 37 10.48 0.15 13.00
N PHE A 38 11.00 0.54 11.83
CA PHE A 38 10.39 1.54 10.98
C PHE A 38 8.96 1.15 10.58
N LEU A 39 8.79 -0.07 10.03
CA LEU A 39 7.49 -0.57 9.61
C LEU A 39 6.51 -0.65 10.77
N GLN A 40 6.95 -1.03 11.96
CA GLN A 40 6.08 -1.11 13.13
C GLN A 40 5.51 0.26 13.49
N ASN A 41 6.36 1.28 13.55
CA ASN A 41 5.97 2.63 13.92
C ASN A 41 5.05 3.28 12.87
N GLU A 42 5.48 3.28 11.60
CA GLU A 42 4.73 3.88 10.51
C GLU A 42 3.41 3.17 10.24
N ARG A 43 3.36 1.85 10.36
CA ARG A 43 2.16 1.05 10.20
C ARG A 43 1.07 1.44 11.19
N TRP A 44 1.43 1.58 12.48
CA TRP A 44 0.48 1.99 13.50
C TRP A 44 0.05 3.45 13.32
N ARG A 45 0.97 4.34 12.96
CA ARG A 45 0.64 5.72 12.63
C ARG A 45 -0.37 5.80 11.47
N LEU A 46 -0.09 5.08 10.38
CA LEU A 46 -0.99 5.05 9.22
C LEU A 46 -2.36 4.43 9.57
N PHE A 47 -2.36 3.37 10.36
CA PHE A 47 -3.58 2.72 10.86
C PHE A 47 -4.45 3.71 11.65
N ASP A 48 -3.87 4.42 12.61
CA ASP A 48 -4.59 5.37 13.45
C ASP A 48 -5.13 6.56 12.64
N GLU A 49 -4.31 7.11 11.73
CA GLU A 49 -4.72 8.23 10.89
C GLU A 49 -5.85 7.86 9.91
N LEU A 50 -5.79 6.69 9.28
CA LEU A 50 -6.88 6.19 8.44
C LEU A 50 -8.16 5.93 9.25
N GLY A 51 -8.03 5.43 10.46
CA GLY A 51 -9.17 5.26 11.38
C GLY A 51 -9.84 6.58 11.74
N LYS A 52 -9.07 7.67 11.94
CA LYS A 52 -9.59 9.03 12.18
C LYS A 52 -10.38 9.59 11.00
N LEU A 53 -10.06 9.16 9.77
CA LEU A 53 -10.81 9.50 8.56
C LEU A 53 -12.15 8.71 8.42
N GLY A 54 -12.51 7.92 9.43
CA GLY A 54 -13.76 7.17 9.46
C GLY A 54 -13.74 5.84 8.70
N PHE A 55 -12.57 5.38 8.23
CA PHE A 55 -12.47 4.07 7.60
C PHE A 55 -12.55 2.95 8.64
N ARG A 56 -13.20 1.85 8.27
CA ARG A 56 -13.20 0.65 9.09
C ARG A 56 -11.88 -0.09 8.93
N MET A 57 -11.16 -0.27 10.04
CA MET A 57 -9.80 -0.77 10.06
C MET A 57 -9.71 -2.19 10.62
N TRP A 58 -8.77 -3.00 10.10
CA TRP A 58 -8.38 -4.27 10.70
C TRP A 58 -6.94 -4.20 11.19
N LYS A 59 -6.69 -4.78 12.37
CA LYS A 59 -5.37 -4.77 13.02
C LYS A 59 -4.28 -5.30 12.06
N PRO A 60 -3.29 -4.48 11.69
CA PRO A 60 -2.32 -4.86 10.71
C PRO A 60 -1.19 -5.71 11.30
N SER A 61 -0.70 -6.70 10.54
CA SER A 61 0.45 -7.53 10.89
C SER A 61 1.54 -7.56 9.80
N ALA A 62 1.21 -7.10 8.60
CA ALA A 62 2.09 -7.08 7.43
C ALA A 62 2.64 -5.67 7.15
N ASN A 63 3.28 -5.49 6.01
CA ASN A 63 3.80 -4.20 5.52
C ASN A 63 2.74 -3.34 4.82
N TYR A 64 1.48 -3.57 5.14
CA TYR A 64 0.34 -2.79 4.64
C TYR A 64 -0.73 -2.67 5.71
N VAL A 65 -1.63 -1.73 5.55
CA VAL A 65 -2.89 -1.61 6.29
C VAL A 65 -4.05 -2.06 5.41
N PHE A 66 -5.01 -2.78 6.00
CA PHE A 66 -6.23 -3.22 5.34
C PHE A 66 -7.42 -2.49 5.94
N PHE A 67 -8.29 -1.96 5.07
CA PHE A 67 -9.41 -1.14 5.51
C PHE A 67 -10.57 -1.18 4.53
N GLN A 68 -11.73 -0.75 5.00
CA GLN A 68 -12.94 -0.59 4.21
C GLN A 68 -13.35 0.89 4.19
N ALA A 69 -13.67 1.38 2.99
CA ALA A 69 -14.08 2.76 2.73
C ALA A 69 -15.49 2.80 2.12
N GLU A 70 -16.52 2.40 2.88
CA GLU A 70 -17.91 2.36 2.42
C GLU A 70 -18.43 3.73 1.97
N GLN A 71 -17.98 4.80 2.64
CA GLN A 71 -18.39 6.17 2.35
C GLN A 71 -17.73 6.78 1.10
N CYS A 72 -16.74 6.10 0.51
CA CYS A 72 -15.99 6.60 -0.62
C CYS A 72 -15.81 5.51 -1.68
N PRO A 73 -16.84 5.24 -2.49
CA PRO A 73 -16.75 4.26 -3.57
C PRO A 73 -15.71 4.71 -4.61
N ASP A 74 -15.06 3.73 -5.26
CA ASP A 74 -14.00 3.98 -6.27
C ASP A 74 -12.82 4.82 -5.75
N LEU A 75 -12.46 4.68 -4.47
CA LEU A 75 -11.37 5.43 -3.84
C LEU A 75 -10.04 5.29 -4.58
N ASP A 76 -9.75 4.11 -5.11
CA ASP A 76 -8.58 3.83 -5.95
C ASP A 76 -8.56 4.73 -7.19
N ARG A 77 -9.70 4.89 -7.88
CA ARG A 77 -9.83 5.76 -9.05
C ARG A 77 -9.71 7.23 -8.69
N GLN A 78 -10.26 7.63 -7.55
CA GLN A 78 -10.18 9.02 -7.08
C GLN A 78 -8.75 9.42 -6.69
N LEU A 79 -7.90 8.47 -6.31
CA LEU A 79 -6.49 8.67 -5.97
C LEU A 79 -5.56 8.68 -7.20
N LEU A 80 -5.95 8.10 -8.33
CA LEU A 80 -5.13 8.05 -9.54
C LEU A 80 -4.65 9.43 -10.04
N PRO A 81 -5.47 10.51 -10.07
CA PRO A 81 -5.01 11.85 -10.47
C PRO A 81 -3.88 12.40 -9.58
N TYR A 82 -3.77 11.93 -8.34
CA TYR A 82 -2.70 12.28 -7.40
C TYR A 82 -1.46 11.38 -7.53
N GLY A 83 -1.42 10.49 -8.52
CA GLY A 83 -0.32 9.54 -8.73
C GLY A 83 -0.27 8.41 -7.71
N ILE A 84 -1.34 8.16 -6.98
CA ILE A 84 -1.43 7.12 -5.96
C ILE A 84 -2.20 5.92 -6.52
N LEU A 85 -1.55 4.77 -6.53
CA LEU A 85 -2.16 3.49 -6.89
C LEU A 85 -2.52 2.71 -5.63
N LEU A 86 -3.80 2.69 -5.28
CA LEU A 86 -4.32 1.94 -4.15
C LEU A 86 -4.71 0.52 -4.58
N ARG A 87 -4.40 -0.48 -3.77
CA ARG A 87 -4.74 -1.87 -4.08
C ARG A 87 -6.19 -2.17 -3.69
N HIS A 88 -7.01 -2.44 -4.68
CA HIS A 88 -8.37 -2.94 -4.55
C HIS A 88 -8.39 -4.42 -4.15
N CYS A 89 -9.36 -4.84 -3.34
CA CYS A 89 -9.41 -6.20 -2.78
C CYS A 89 -10.66 -7.01 -3.20
N ASP A 90 -11.38 -6.58 -4.21
CA ASP A 90 -12.58 -7.24 -4.75
C ASP A 90 -12.33 -8.63 -5.36
N THR A 91 -11.06 -8.98 -5.61
CA THR A 91 -10.67 -10.29 -6.12
C THR A 91 -10.56 -11.37 -5.04
N TYR A 92 -10.77 -11.01 -3.78
CA TYR A 92 -10.77 -11.96 -2.66
C TYR A 92 -12.20 -12.39 -2.32
N ASP A 93 -12.40 -13.68 -2.07
CA ASP A 93 -13.70 -14.21 -1.68
C ASP A 93 -14.24 -13.52 -0.43
N GLY A 94 -15.46 -13.02 -0.50
CA GLY A 94 -16.15 -12.34 0.61
C GLY A 94 -15.79 -10.85 0.77
N LEU A 95 -14.97 -10.28 -0.11
CA LEU A 95 -14.71 -8.85 -0.17
C LEU A 95 -15.34 -8.22 -1.40
N ASP A 96 -15.76 -6.97 -1.26
CA ASP A 96 -16.35 -6.17 -2.34
C ASP A 96 -15.45 -4.99 -2.73
N ALA A 97 -15.98 -4.12 -3.59
CA ALA A 97 -15.29 -2.95 -4.13
C ALA A 97 -14.95 -1.86 -3.11
N THR A 98 -15.37 -2.00 -1.86
CA THR A 98 -15.08 -1.02 -0.80
C THR A 98 -13.83 -1.35 0.02
N TYR A 99 -13.22 -2.52 -0.22
CA TYR A 99 -12.06 -2.98 0.54
C TYR A 99 -10.74 -2.69 -0.15
N TYR A 100 -9.81 -2.12 0.59
CA TYR A 100 -8.52 -1.67 0.09
C TYR A 100 -7.34 -2.09 0.96
N ARG A 101 -6.16 -2.09 0.34
CA ARG A 101 -4.88 -2.23 1.01
C ARG A 101 -3.97 -1.07 0.63
N ALA A 102 -3.42 -0.37 1.62
CA ALA A 102 -2.38 0.62 1.43
C ALA A 102 -1.04 0.08 1.97
N ALA A 103 0.01 0.09 1.14
CA ALA A 103 1.35 -0.25 1.58
C ALA A 103 1.86 0.80 2.58
N VAL A 104 2.56 0.34 3.61
CA VAL A 104 3.32 1.25 4.49
C VAL A 104 4.58 1.68 3.75
N ARG A 105 4.69 2.98 3.49
CA ARG A 105 5.78 3.61 2.76
C ARG A 105 6.56 4.56 3.65
N LEU A 106 7.43 5.39 3.06
CA LEU A 106 8.14 6.42 3.81
C LEU A 106 7.17 7.43 4.45
N PRO A 107 7.54 8.09 5.55
CA PRO A 107 6.64 9.00 6.28
C PRO A 107 6.02 10.08 5.40
N GLU A 108 6.80 10.67 4.50
CA GLU A 108 6.37 11.71 3.55
C GLU A 108 5.38 11.18 2.52
N GLU A 109 5.57 9.96 2.03
CA GLU A 109 4.64 9.30 1.10
C GLU A 109 3.32 8.93 1.79
N ASN A 110 3.39 8.42 3.03
CA ASN A 110 2.22 8.13 3.84
C ASN A 110 1.45 9.42 4.19
N GLN A 111 2.17 10.51 4.50
CA GLN A 111 1.58 11.82 4.77
C GLN A 111 0.87 12.38 3.52
N TYR A 112 1.48 12.19 2.35
CA TYR A 112 0.87 12.60 1.09
C TYR A 112 -0.42 11.83 0.80
N LEU A 113 -0.42 10.51 1.01
CA LEU A 113 -1.63 9.69 0.90
C LEU A 113 -2.75 10.22 1.82
N LEU A 114 -2.44 10.46 3.10
CA LEU A 114 -3.41 10.97 4.08
C LEU A 114 -3.96 12.34 3.69
N HIS A 115 -3.10 13.23 3.17
CA HIS A 115 -3.53 14.52 2.66
C HIS A 115 -4.51 14.38 1.48
N CYS A 116 -4.16 13.56 0.48
CA CYS A 116 -5.05 13.32 -0.66
C CYS A 116 -6.41 12.72 -0.24
N LEU A 117 -6.40 11.82 0.75
CA LEU A 117 -7.63 11.26 1.30
C LEU A 117 -8.49 12.33 1.98
N ARG A 118 -7.91 13.25 2.76
CA ARG A 118 -8.65 14.36 3.38
C ARG A 118 -9.26 15.29 2.33
N CYS A 119 -8.54 15.58 1.25
CA CYS A 119 -9.07 16.35 0.12
C CYS A 119 -10.28 15.65 -0.54
N ILE A 120 -10.18 14.33 -0.78
CA ILE A 120 -11.26 13.54 -1.38
C ILE A 120 -12.49 13.49 -0.46
N LEU A 121 -12.29 13.38 0.84
CA LEU A 121 -13.36 13.36 1.85
C LEU A 121 -13.95 14.74 2.16
N GLY A 122 -13.37 15.81 1.60
CA GLY A 122 -13.85 17.19 1.80
C GLY A 122 -13.44 17.83 3.11
N GLU A 123 -12.49 17.23 3.83
CA GLU A 123 -12.01 17.73 5.12
C GLU A 123 -10.97 18.85 4.99
N GLU A 124 -10.25 18.95 3.87
CA GLU A 124 -9.29 20.02 3.58
C GLU A 124 -9.53 20.62 2.19
N GLY A 125 -9.76 21.91 2.14
CA GLY A 125 -9.75 22.66 0.87
C GLY A 125 -8.34 22.72 0.26
N LEU A 126 -8.26 22.79 -1.06
CA LEU A 126 -7.12 22.76 -2.00
C LEU A 126 -5.90 23.67 -1.66
N LEU A 127 -5.26 23.51 -0.53
CA LEU A 127 -4.09 24.33 -0.15
C LEU A 127 -2.73 23.78 -0.63
N TRP A 128 -2.68 22.61 -1.23
CA TRP A 128 -1.40 21.95 -1.59
C TRP A 128 -0.84 22.27 -2.99
N GLN A 129 -1.65 22.83 -3.89
CA GLN A 129 -1.21 23.11 -5.27
C GLN A 129 -0.30 24.32 -5.44
N GLN A 130 0.02 25.06 -4.37
CA GLN A 130 0.79 26.31 -4.49
C GLN A 130 2.25 26.25 -4.05
N ASN A 131 2.77 25.11 -3.56
CA ASN A 131 4.11 25.05 -2.98
C ASN A 131 5.05 23.95 -3.53
N HIS A 132 4.75 23.39 -4.71
CA HIS A 132 5.70 22.47 -5.36
C HIS A 132 5.72 22.67 -6.86
#